data_91767ae8ed796e00a54f85891797a3ff
#
_entry.id   91767ae8ed796e00a54f85891797a3ff
#
_cell.length_a   1.000
_cell.length_b   1.000
_cell.length_c   1.000
_cell.angle_alpha   90.00
_cell.angle_beta   90.00
_cell.angle_gamma   90.00
#
_symmetry.space_group_name_H-M   'P 1'
#
loop_
_entity.id
_entity.type
_entity.pdbx_description
1 polymer ?
#
loop_
_entity_poly.entity_id
_entity_poly.type
_entity_poly.pdbx_seq_one_letter_code
_entity_poly.pdbx_strand_id
1 'polypeptide(L)'
;ANQVDLSQSTLDIVNNYHARVLSTAILAARDPRLEFVQLVSFGCGHDAYLSDEVVRLMKEVSGKVPLILKVDESDIQGPLGIRVRSFVETLSMRRAREGRRVTHALKDPYPVKFTRRDRKERVVLVPNTSHAFCRVLSAAMAGDGLRTEPLAIGREEAIRLGKMYVHNDICFPAQMVIGEALAALRSGKYDLDHVAVAMAKYVGDCRLTHYGALLRKALDDAGFAQVPILTNDDKDSHDQHP
;
A
#
# COMPACT_ATOMS: atom_id res chain seq x y z
N ALA A 1 -20.11 11.03 -0.48
CA ALA A 1 -19.06 10.24 0.16
C ALA A 1 -19.66 9.07 0.97
N ASN A 2 -20.68 9.30 1.78
CA ASN A 2 -21.28 8.28 2.69
C ASN A 2 -22.01 7.12 1.96
N GLN A 3 -22.07 7.10 0.64
CA GLN A 3 -22.75 6.06 -0.16
C GLN A 3 -21.79 5.10 -0.86
N VAL A 4 -20.49 5.28 -0.68
CA VAL A 4 -19.47 4.43 -1.31
C VAL A 4 -18.86 3.53 -0.25
N ASP A 5 -18.91 2.24 -0.51
CA ASP A 5 -18.23 1.24 0.31
C ASP A 5 -16.72 1.34 0.09
N LEU A 6 -15.99 1.60 1.16
CA LEU A 6 -14.53 1.70 1.20
C LEU A 6 -13.89 0.49 1.91
N SER A 7 -14.65 -0.54 2.24
CA SER A 7 -14.14 -1.73 2.94
C SER A 7 -13.03 -2.48 2.17
N GLN A 8 -12.98 -2.30 0.86
CA GLN A 8 -11.96 -2.88 -0.01
C GLN A 8 -10.77 -1.93 -0.26
N SER A 9 -10.68 -0.82 0.45
CA SER A 9 -9.47 -0.01 0.45
C SER A 9 -8.35 -0.72 1.23
N THR A 10 -7.12 -0.64 0.72
CA THR A 10 -5.94 -1.06 1.48
C THR A 10 -5.64 -0.13 2.64
N LEU A 11 -6.17 1.10 2.56
CA LEU A 11 -5.88 2.15 3.53
C LEU A 11 -6.96 2.21 4.61
N ASP A 12 -6.53 2.47 5.83
CA ASP A 12 -7.44 2.83 6.92
C ASP A 12 -7.99 4.23 6.71
N ILE A 13 -9.29 4.38 6.90
CA ILE A 13 -9.96 5.66 6.77
C ILE A 13 -9.86 6.41 8.10
N VAL A 14 -8.74 7.09 8.30
CA VAL A 14 -8.46 7.79 9.57
C VAL A 14 -9.07 9.20 9.65
N ASN A 15 -9.49 9.77 8.52
CA ASN A 15 -10.13 11.10 8.50
C ASN A 15 -11.06 11.29 7.30
N ASN A 16 -11.84 12.38 7.35
CA ASN A 16 -12.80 12.71 6.30
C ASN A 16 -12.15 13.04 4.93
N TYR A 17 -10.91 13.50 4.91
CA TYR A 17 -10.20 13.77 3.67
C TYR A 17 -9.97 12.48 2.89
N HIS A 18 -9.49 11.43 3.53
CA HIS A 18 -9.31 10.10 2.92
C HIS A 18 -10.63 9.57 2.35
N ALA A 19 -11.70 9.59 3.18
CA ALA A 19 -13.02 9.14 2.75
C ALA A 19 -13.52 9.89 1.51
N ARG A 20 -13.34 11.20 1.45
CA ARG A 20 -13.77 12.04 0.33
C ARG A 20 -12.98 11.75 -0.94
N VAL A 21 -11.65 11.69 -0.85
CA VAL A 21 -10.78 11.44 -2.01
C VAL A 21 -11.08 10.06 -2.60
N LEU A 22 -11.06 9.01 -1.79
CA LEU A 22 -11.29 7.64 -2.27
C LEU A 22 -12.70 7.42 -2.79
N SER A 23 -13.72 7.94 -2.09
CA SER A 23 -15.11 7.85 -2.57
C SER A 23 -15.30 8.57 -3.91
N THR A 24 -14.69 9.75 -4.09
CA THR A 24 -14.79 10.50 -5.34
C THR A 24 -14.07 9.77 -6.47
N ALA A 25 -12.92 9.15 -6.20
CA ALA A 25 -12.20 8.34 -7.17
C ALA A 25 -13.04 7.13 -7.64
N ILE A 26 -13.69 6.43 -6.72
CA ILE A 26 -14.57 5.29 -7.05
C ILE A 26 -15.80 5.76 -7.85
N LEU A 27 -16.43 6.87 -7.48
CA LEU A 27 -17.54 7.43 -8.23
C LEU A 27 -17.13 7.82 -9.65
N ALA A 28 -16.00 8.50 -9.81
CA ALA A 28 -15.46 8.85 -11.13
C ALA A 28 -15.07 7.60 -11.95
N ALA A 29 -14.59 6.55 -11.29
CA ALA A 29 -14.32 5.29 -11.96
C ALA A 29 -15.60 4.62 -12.52
N ARG A 30 -16.70 4.68 -11.77
CA ARG A 30 -17.99 4.07 -12.15
C ARG A 30 -18.75 4.85 -13.23
N ASP A 31 -18.64 6.17 -13.26
CA ASP A 31 -19.34 7.03 -14.24
C ASP A 31 -18.45 7.26 -15.47
N PRO A 32 -18.87 6.82 -16.67
CA PRO A 32 -18.07 6.98 -17.91
C PRO A 32 -17.87 8.45 -18.32
N ARG A 33 -18.70 9.37 -17.81
CA ARG A 33 -18.61 10.79 -18.12
C ARG A 33 -17.59 11.55 -17.28
N LEU A 34 -17.16 10.96 -16.15
CA LEU A 34 -16.26 11.59 -15.19
C LEU A 34 -14.84 11.05 -15.33
N GLU A 35 -13.89 11.94 -15.16
CA GLU A 35 -12.48 11.61 -15.00
C GLU A 35 -11.97 12.20 -13.68
N PHE A 36 -10.94 11.63 -13.11
CA PHE A 36 -10.40 12.04 -11.82
C PHE A 36 -9.06 12.72 -11.98
N VAL A 37 -8.95 13.91 -11.40
CA VAL A 37 -7.71 14.67 -11.31
C VAL A 37 -7.41 14.90 -9.83
N GLN A 38 -6.26 14.44 -9.36
CA GLN A 38 -5.78 14.68 -8.00
C GLN A 38 -4.68 15.75 -8.03
N LEU A 39 -4.88 16.81 -7.27
CA LEU A 39 -3.83 17.78 -6.98
C LEU A 39 -3.09 17.33 -5.73
N VAL A 40 -1.79 17.16 -5.83
CA VAL A 40 -0.91 16.74 -4.74
C VAL A 40 0.09 17.85 -4.49
N SER A 41 0.19 18.32 -3.25
CA SER A 41 1.12 19.41 -2.93
C SER A 41 2.52 18.84 -2.72
N PHE A 42 2.85 18.40 -1.57
CA PHE A 42 4.18 17.90 -1.23
C PHE A 42 4.12 16.41 -0.92
N GLY A 43 5.08 15.64 -1.43
CA GLY A 43 5.11 14.18 -1.26
C GLY A 43 5.28 13.68 0.18
N CYS A 44 5.29 14.57 1.17
CA CYS A 44 5.30 14.23 2.58
C CYS A 44 3.89 14.41 3.16
N GLY A 45 3.23 13.36 3.52
CA GLY A 45 1.87 13.41 4.07
C GLY A 45 0.96 12.36 3.46
N HIS A 46 -0.34 12.58 3.60
CA HIS A 46 -1.35 11.62 3.17
C HIS A 46 -1.38 11.37 1.67
N ASP A 47 -1.06 12.37 0.86
CA ASP A 47 -1.09 12.27 -0.60
C ASP A 47 -0.08 11.25 -1.14
N ALA A 48 1.00 10.98 -0.40
CA ALA A 48 2.03 10.05 -0.82
C ALA A 48 1.52 8.60 -0.99
N TYR A 49 0.53 8.18 -0.22
CA TYR A 49 -0.08 6.86 -0.32
C TYR A 49 -1.51 6.88 -0.89
N LEU A 50 -2.25 7.99 -0.70
CA LEU A 50 -3.58 8.15 -1.30
C LEU A 50 -3.53 8.08 -2.81
N SER A 51 -2.50 8.65 -3.43
CA SER A 51 -2.35 8.64 -4.89
C SER A 51 -2.21 7.22 -5.44
N ASP A 52 -1.43 6.37 -4.80
CA ASP A 52 -1.27 4.97 -5.20
C ASP A 52 -2.59 4.20 -5.06
N GLU A 53 -3.31 4.42 -3.96
CA GLU A 53 -4.59 3.78 -3.71
C GLU A 53 -5.67 4.25 -4.69
N VAL A 54 -5.73 5.55 -5.01
CA VAL A 54 -6.62 6.08 -6.04
C VAL A 54 -6.35 5.41 -7.40
N VAL A 55 -5.08 5.26 -7.78
CA VAL A 55 -4.71 4.56 -9.02
C VAL A 55 -5.16 3.11 -8.99
N ARG A 56 -4.96 2.38 -7.88
CA ARG A 56 -5.39 1.00 -7.72
C ARG A 56 -6.91 0.87 -7.86
N LEU A 57 -7.66 1.63 -7.06
CA LEU A 57 -9.12 1.57 -7.05
C LEU A 57 -9.71 1.88 -8.42
N MET A 58 -9.24 2.92 -9.10
CA MET A 58 -9.75 3.29 -10.42
C MET A 58 -9.42 2.26 -11.49
N LYS A 59 -8.21 1.70 -11.45
CA LYS A 59 -7.82 0.62 -12.38
C LYS A 59 -8.66 -0.62 -12.18
N GLU A 60 -8.86 -1.05 -10.94
CA GLU A 60 -9.64 -2.25 -10.64
C GLU A 60 -11.11 -2.09 -11.00
N VAL A 61 -11.72 -0.93 -10.68
CA VAL A 61 -13.14 -0.69 -10.95
C VAL A 61 -13.43 -0.61 -12.45
N SER A 62 -12.59 0.08 -13.22
CA SER A 62 -12.94 0.38 -14.62
C SER A 62 -11.78 0.49 -15.59
N GLY A 63 -10.55 0.20 -15.15
CA GLY A 63 -9.35 0.39 -15.97
C GLY A 63 -8.97 1.86 -16.21
N LYS A 64 -9.66 2.82 -15.59
CA LYS A 64 -9.30 4.25 -15.68
C LYS A 64 -8.01 4.52 -14.92
N VAL A 65 -7.25 5.49 -15.42
CA VAL A 65 -6.05 6.00 -14.75
C VAL A 65 -6.27 7.47 -14.45
N PRO A 66 -6.16 7.92 -13.19
CA PRO A 66 -6.32 9.32 -12.82
C PRO A 66 -5.15 10.17 -13.33
N LEU A 67 -5.37 11.46 -13.46
CA LEU A 67 -4.29 12.43 -13.60
C LEU A 67 -3.85 12.90 -12.21
N ILE A 68 -2.60 12.65 -11.85
CA ILE A 68 -2.01 13.15 -10.60
C ILE A 68 -1.10 14.33 -10.95
N LEU A 69 -1.42 15.52 -10.46
CA LEU A 69 -0.64 16.73 -10.65
C LEU A 69 0.05 17.09 -9.34
N LYS A 70 1.37 17.03 -9.34
CA LYS A 70 2.18 17.54 -8.23
C LYS A 70 2.37 19.05 -8.42
N VAL A 71 1.96 19.81 -7.43
CA VAL A 71 2.06 21.26 -7.40
C VAL A 71 2.94 21.65 -6.20
N ASP A 72 3.97 22.42 -6.43
CA ASP A 72 4.84 22.97 -5.40
C ASP A 72 4.91 24.51 -5.51
N GLU A 73 5.78 25.11 -4.74
CA GLU A 73 5.95 26.55 -4.72
C GLU A 73 6.65 27.11 -5.98
N SER A 74 7.19 26.23 -6.81
CA SER A 74 7.82 26.63 -8.07
C SER A 74 6.78 26.90 -9.15
N ASP A 75 7.08 27.84 -10.05
CA ASP A 75 6.23 28.09 -11.24
C ASP A 75 6.47 26.96 -12.28
N ILE A 76 5.62 25.95 -12.23
CA ILE A 76 5.68 24.78 -13.11
C ILE A 76 4.57 24.75 -14.16
N GLN A 77 4.05 25.92 -14.58
CA GLN A 77 2.93 26.01 -15.54
C GLN A 77 3.20 25.24 -16.84
N GLY A 78 4.41 25.32 -17.38
CA GLY A 78 4.80 24.58 -18.57
C GLY A 78 4.64 23.06 -18.45
N PRO A 79 5.33 22.40 -17.51
CA PRO A 79 5.19 20.97 -17.24
C PRO A 79 3.76 20.54 -16.90
N LEU A 80 3.03 21.31 -16.10
CA LEU A 80 1.62 21.03 -15.80
C LEU A 80 0.75 21.08 -17.05
N GLY A 81 0.92 22.11 -17.88
CA GLY A 81 0.20 22.24 -19.14
C GLY A 81 0.42 21.06 -20.08
N ILE A 82 1.64 20.56 -20.19
CA ILE A 82 1.97 19.37 -20.99
C ILE A 82 1.25 18.14 -20.44
N ARG A 83 1.27 17.91 -19.13
CA ARG A 83 0.61 16.74 -18.51
C ARG A 83 -0.91 16.78 -18.70
N VAL A 84 -1.54 17.94 -18.55
CA VAL A 84 -2.98 18.10 -18.76
C VAL A 84 -3.33 17.85 -20.23
N ARG A 85 -2.60 18.43 -21.18
CA ARG A 85 -2.83 18.21 -22.62
C ARG A 85 -2.67 16.74 -22.99
N SER A 86 -1.60 16.10 -22.54
CA SER A 86 -1.37 14.67 -22.76
C SER A 86 -2.50 13.80 -22.19
N PHE A 87 -3.00 14.14 -21.02
CA PHE A 87 -4.14 13.47 -20.42
C PHE A 87 -5.41 13.61 -21.26
N VAL A 88 -5.76 14.83 -21.67
CA VAL A 88 -6.92 15.11 -22.53
C VAL A 88 -6.83 14.36 -23.85
N GLU A 89 -5.65 14.33 -24.48
CA GLU A 89 -5.42 13.58 -25.72
C GLU A 89 -5.60 12.06 -25.50
N THR A 90 -5.06 11.55 -24.41
CA THR A 90 -5.24 10.14 -24.01
C THR A 90 -6.74 9.80 -23.82
N LEU A 91 -7.52 10.72 -23.23
CA LEU A 91 -8.97 10.55 -23.09
C LEU A 91 -9.67 10.52 -24.44
N SER A 92 -9.30 11.41 -25.34
CA SER A 92 -9.86 11.48 -26.69
C SER A 92 -9.59 10.20 -27.49
N MET A 93 -8.35 9.72 -27.48
CA MET A 93 -7.96 8.46 -28.11
C MET A 93 -8.69 7.26 -27.51
N ARG A 94 -8.83 7.25 -26.19
CA ARG A 94 -9.52 6.17 -25.48
C ARG A 94 -11.00 6.13 -25.81
N ARG A 95 -11.68 7.28 -25.81
CA ARG A 95 -13.09 7.39 -26.21
C ARG A 95 -13.36 6.95 -27.65
N ALA A 96 -12.40 7.16 -28.52
CA ALA A 96 -12.49 6.73 -29.92
C ALA A 96 -12.35 5.20 -30.10
N ARG A 97 -11.65 4.53 -29.17
CA ARG A 97 -11.34 3.08 -29.25
C ARG A 97 -12.28 2.19 -28.43
N GLU A 98 -12.88 2.72 -27.38
CA GLU A 98 -13.62 1.91 -26.41
C GLU A 98 -15.12 1.88 -26.70
N GLY A 99 -15.66 0.66 -26.71
CA GLY A 99 -17.07 0.40 -26.50
C GLY A 99 -17.48 0.68 -25.04
N ARG A 100 -18.69 0.22 -24.64
CA ARG A 100 -19.20 0.39 -23.27
C ARG A 100 -18.25 -0.26 -22.26
N ARG A 101 -17.69 0.54 -21.35
CA ARG A 101 -16.86 0.05 -20.26
C ARG A 101 -17.67 -0.79 -19.29
N VAL A 102 -17.09 -1.90 -18.91
CA VAL A 102 -17.61 -2.75 -17.83
C VAL A 102 -16.95 -2.31 -16.53
N THR A 103 -17.75 -2.10 -15.50
CA THR A 103 -17.24 -1.85 -14.14
C THR A 103 -17.12 -3.18 -13.41
N HIS A 104 -16.07 -3.34 -12.65
CA HIS A 104 -15.78 -4.53 -11.86
C HIS A 104 -15.90 -4.23 -10.36
N ALA A 105 -16.16 -5.28 -9.59
CA ALA A 105 -16.05 -5.22 -8.14
C ALA A 105 -14.57 -5.08 -7.74
N LEU A 106 -14.32 -4.36 -6.65
CA LEU A 106 -12.99 -4.28 -6.06
C LEU A 106 -12.56 -5.65 -5.53
N LYS A 107 -11.28 -5.94 -5.66
CA LYS A 107 -10.69 -7.17 -5.14
C LYS A 107 -10.28 -7.00 -3.68
N ASP A 108 -10.30 -8.10 -2.92
CA ASP A 108 -9.70 -8.10 -1.59
C ASP A 108 -8.19 -7.78 -1.72
N PRO A 109 -7.71 -6.71 -1.10
CA PRO A 109 -6.30 -6.33 -1.17
C PRO A 109 -5.39 -7.29 -0.39
N TYR A 110 -5.94 -8.07 0.54
CA TYR A 110 -5.22 -9.05 1.36
C TYR A 110 -5.75 -10.47 1.14
N PRO A 111 -5.55 -11.06 -0.04
CA PRO A 111 -6.10 -12.38 -0.35
C PRO A 111 -5.47 -13.50 0.49
N VAL A 112 -4.25 -13.30 0.98
CA VAL A 112 -3.54 -14.25 1.83
C VAL A 112 -3.55 -13.71 3.26
N LYS A 113 -4.36 -14.37 4.10
CA LYS A 113 -4.52 -14.01 5.51
C LYS A 113 -3.58 -14.82 6.39
N PHE A 114 -3.13 -14.22 7.49
CA PHE A 114 -2.43 -14.93 8.55
C PHE A 114 -3.46 -15.64 9.45
N THR A 115 -3.39 -16.97 9.53
CA THR A 115 -4.38 -17.81 10.20
C THR A 115 -3.88 -18.34 11.56
N ARG A 116 -4.77 -18.94 12.35
CA ARG A 116 -4.38 -19.64 13.61
C ARG A 116 -3.39 -20.79 13.38
N ARG A 117 -3.46 -21.43 12.22
CA ARG A 117 -2.54 -22.48 11.82
C ARG A 117 -1.13 -21.91 11.60
N ASP A 118 -1.06 -20.75 10.97
CA ASP A 118 0.20 -20.06 10.66
C ASP A 118 1.00 -19.69 11.93
N ARG A 119 0.31 -19.46 13.05
CA ARG A 119 0.99 -19.23 14.36
C ARG A 119 1.99 -20.34 14.73
N LYS A 120 1.70 -21.57 14.35
CA LYS A 120 2.54 -22.73 14.66
C LYS A 120 3.52 -23.08 13.54
N GLU A 121 3.12 -22.83 12.30
CA GLU A 121 3.82 -23.30 11.11
C GLU A 121 4.79 -22.25 10.54
N ARG A 122 4.47 -20.94 10.68
CA ARG A 122 5.28 -19.86 10.09
C ARG A 122 6.24 -19.22 11.08
N VAL A 123 7.38 -18.79 10.55
CA VAL A 123 8.27 -17.86 11.24
C VAL A 123 7.83 -16.44 10.89
N VAL A 124 7.59 -15.60 11.88
CA VAL A 124 7.17 -14.22 11.72
C VAL A 124 8.40 -13.30 11.76
N LEU A 125 8.75 -12.73 10.62
CA LEU A 125 9.83 -11.76 10.50
C LEU A 125 9.34 -10.41 11.04
N VAL A 126 10.10 -9.80 11.93
CA VAL A 126 9.80 -8.50 12.54
C VAL A 126 10.78 -7.46 11.99
N PRO A 127 10.37 -6.63 10.98
CA PRO A 127 11.24 -5.60 10.42
C PRO A 127 11.66 -4.57 11.46
N ASN A 128 12.85 -4.03 11.31
CA ASN A 128 13.49 -3.19 12.32
C ASN A 128 13.02 -1.73 12.24
N THR A 129 11.90 -1.40 12.87
CA THR A 129 11.47 0.00 13.06
C THR A 129 12.26 0.72 14.16
N SER A 130 12.69 -0.03 15.18
CA SER A 130 13.56 0.39 16.27
C SER A 130 14.16 -0.85 16.90
N HIS A 131 15.47 -0.92 17.00
CA HIS A 131 16.16 -2.12 17.48
C HIS A 131 15.66 -2.60 18.86
N ALA A 132 15.51 -1.70 19.81
CA ALA A 132 15.01 -2.05 21.13
C ALA A 132 13.53 -2.51 21.07
N PHE A 133 12.69 -1.76 20.36
CA PHE A 133 11.27 -2.07 20.22
C PHE A 133 11.05 -3.44 19.56
N CYS A 134 11.74 -3.72 18.46
CA CYS A 134 11.56 -4.99 17.74
C CYS A 134 11.99 -6.19 18.54
N ARG A 135 13.03 -6.07 19.37
CA ARG A 135 13.44 -7.15 20.28
C ARG A 135 12.40 -7.41 21.37
N VAL A 136 11.86 -6.35 21.98
CA VAL A 136 10.82 -6.47 23.01
C VAL A 136 9.54 -7.03 22.38
N LEU A 137 9.12 -6.50 21.25
CA LEU A 137 7.94 -6.98 20.53
C LEU A 137 8.10 -8.48 20.15
N SER A 138 9.24 -8.83 19.59
CA SER A 138 9.53 -10.22 19.21
C SER A 138 9.48 -11.16 20.42
N ALA A 139 10.06 -10.75 21.57
CA ALA A 139 9.99 -11.52 22.80
C ALA A 139 8.56 -11.67 23.34
N ALA A 140 7.76 -10.59 23.30
CA ALA A 140 6.35 -10.62 23.69
C ALA A 140 5.54 -11.59 22.80
N MET A 141 5.68 -11.46 21.49
CA MET A 141 5.02 -12.35 20.52
C MET A 141 5.44 -13.81 20.70
N ALA A 142 6.71 -14.07 21.03
CA ALA A 142 7.19 -15.41 21.33
C ALA A 142 6.56 -15.96 22.63
N GLY A 143 6.32 -15.11 23.62
CA GLY A 143 5.57 -15.46 24.83
C GLY A 143 4.14 -15.92 24.53
N ASP A 144 3.52 -15.38 23.48
CA ASP A 144 2.21 -15.79 22.97
C ASP A 144 2.27 -17.01 22.02
N GLY A 145 3.42 -17.67 21.90
CA GLY A 145 3.59 -18.88 21.12
C GLY A 145 3.84 -18.68 19.63
N LEU A 146 4.19 -17.46 19.18
CA LEU A 146 4.63 -17.19 17.82
C LEU A 146 6.14 -17.46 17.69
N ARG A 147 6.55 -18.04 16.56
CA ARG A 147 7.97 -18.12 16.21
C ARG A 147 8.38 -16.84 15.53
N THR A 148 9.12 -15.99 16.22
CA THR A 148 9.47 -14.66 15.72
C THR A 148 10.96 -14.51 15.50
N GLU A 149 11.34 -13.77 14.46
CA GLU A 149 12.72 -13.40 14.19
C GLU A 149 12.80 -11.89 13.90
N PRO A 150 13.41 -11.09 14.79
CA PRO A 150 13.66 -9.68 14.53
C PRO A 150 14.74 -9.55 13.45
N LEU A 151 14.45 -8.79 12.42
CA LEU A 151 15.40 -8.54 11.35
C LEU A 151 16.52 -7.60 11.82
N ALA A 152 17.73 -7.84 11.34
CA ALA A 152 18.84 -6.93 11.53
C ALA A 152 18.66 -5.69 10.65
N ILE A 153 19.24 -4.56 11.03
CA ILE A 153 19.25 -3.35 10.22
C ILE A 153 20.06 -3.62 8.95
N GLY A 154 19.36 -3.86 7.86
CA GLY A 154 19.94 -3.98 6.53
C GLY A 154 20.11 -2.58 5.94
N ARG A 155 21.35 -2.17 5.64
CA ARG A 155 21.59 -0.80 5.18
C ARG A 155 21.42 -0.64 3.68
N GLU A 156 22.34 -1.18 2.90
CA GLU A 156 22.41 -0.90 1.47
C GLU A 156 21.33 -1.62 0.66
N GLU A 157 21.22 -2.93 0.84
CA GLU A 157 20.22 -3.74 0.12
C GLU A 157 18.78 -3.38 0.50
N ALA A 158 18.52 -3.11 1.78
CA ALA A 158 17.21 -2.64 2.23
C ALA A 158 16.83 -1.29 1.59
N ILE A 159 17.78 -0.35 1.53
CA ILE A 159 17.56 0.94 0.85
C ILE A 159 17.27 0.73 -0.64
N ARG A 160 18.06 -0.12 -1.30
CA ARG A 160 17.90 -0.40 -2.72
C ARG A 160 16.53 -1.01 -3.03
N LEU A 161 16.12 -2.02 -2.27
CA LEU A 161 14.84 -2.68 -2.46
C LEU A 161 13.67 -1.77 -2.05
N GLY A 162 13.80 -1.04 -0.95
CA GLY A 162 12.80 -0.07 -0.55
C GLY A 162 12.53 0.98 -1.63
N LYS A 163 13.57 1.54 -2.23
CA LYS A 163 13.44 2.50 -3.33
C LYS A 163 12.88 1.89 -4.62
N MET A 164 13.07 0.59 -4.83
CA MET A 164 12.58 -0.10 -6.03
C MET A 164 11.08 -0.39 -5.95
N TYR A 165 10.57 -0.75 -4.77
CA TYR A 165 9.22 -1.25 -4.59
C TYR A 165 8.28 -0.31 -3.82
N VAL A 166 8.82 0.72 -3.19
CA VAL A 166 8.05 1.72 -2.45
C VAL A 166 8.17 3.08 -3.15
N HIS A 167 7.06 3.76 -3.28
CA HIS A 167 6.98 5.05 -3.95
C HIS A 167 7.98 6.06 -3.34
N ASN A 168 8.68 6.82 -4.19
CA ASN A 168 9.75 7.74 -3.75
C ASN A 168 9.27 8.89 -2.85
N ASP A 169 7.98 9.24 -2.92
CA ASP A 169 7.39 10.29 -2.08
C ASP A 169 7.04 9.80 -0.67
N ILE A 170 7.16 8.49 -0.41
CA ILE A 170 6.97 7.94 0.93
C ILE A 170 8.19 8.23 1.81
N CYS A 171 7.95 8.35 3.11
CA CYS A 171 9.01 8.61 4.07
C CYS A 171 10.09 7.52 4.06
N PHE A 172 11.33 7.92 4.26
CA PHE A 172 12.48 7.03 4.25
C PHE A 172 12.38 5.84 5.22
N PRO A 173 11.85 5.98 6.46
CA PRO A 173 11.61 4.84 7.35
C PRO A 173 10.74 3.74 6.72
N ALA A 174 9.69 4.08 5.96
CA ALA A 174 8.88 3.09 5.25
C ALA A 174 9.70 2.31 4.23
N GLN A 175 10.51 3.02 3.43
CA GLN A 175 11.39 2.38 2.44
C GLN A 175 12.38 1.43 3.12
N MET A 176 12.95 1.82 4.25
CA MET A 176 13.88 0.98 5.01
C MET A 176 13.22 -0.28 5.55
N VAL A 177 12.11 -0.14 6.25
CA VAL A 177 11.42 -1.26 6.91
C VAL A 177 10.89 -2.26 5.88
N ILE A 178 10.28 -1.79 4.81
CA ILE A 178 9.79 -2.65 3.72
C ILE A 178 10.97 -3.28 2.97
N GLY A 179 12.01 -2.52 2.70
CA GLY A 179 13.21 -3.03 2.05
C GLY A 179 13.92 -4.12 2.86
N GLU A 180 13.95 -4.02 4.19
CA GLU A 180 14.48 -5.09 5.07
C GLU A 180 13.67 -6.38 4.95
N ALA A 181 12.34 -6.28 4.95
CA ALA A 181 11.48 -7.44 4.75
C ALA A 181 11.74 -8.11 3.39
N LEU A 182 11.81 -7.32 2.32
CA LEU A 182 12.11 -7.83 0.98
C LEU A 182 13.52 -8.44 0.88
N ALA A 183 14.52 -7.83 1.51
CA ALA A 183 15.88 -8.36 1.54
C ALA A 183 15.95 -9.72 2.27
N ALA A 184 15.25 -9.83 3.40
CA ALA A 184 15.14 -11.07 4.15
C ALA A 184 14.49 -12.17 3.29
N LEU A 185 13.37 -11.90 2.63
CA LEU A 185 12.67 -12.87 1.79
C LEU A 185 13.50 -13.29 0.57
N ARG A 186 14.28 -12.38 -0.02
CA ARG A 186 15.19 -12.66 -1.14
C ARG A 186 16.47 -13.41 -0.76
N SER A 187 16.81 -13.44 0.51
CA SER A 187 18.06 -14.07 0.99
C SER A 187 18.15 -15.58 0.75
N GLY A 188 17.00 -16.22 0.46
CA GLY A 188 16.91 -17.68 0.37
C GLY A 188 16.98 -18.39 1.72
N LYS A 189 17.08 -17.65 2.83
CA LYS A 189 17.14 -18.22 4.20
C LYS A 189 15.80 -18.80 4.65
N TYR A 190 14.69 -18.27 4.12
CA TYR A 190 13.34 -18.60 4.58
C TYR A 190 12.56 -19.34 3.52
N ASP A 191 11.84 -20.36 3.94
CA ASP A 191 10.82 -20.99 3.11
C ASP A 191 9.60 -20.07 3.01
N LEU A 192 9.27 -19.64 1.78
CA LEU A 192 8.21 -18.69 1.53
C LEU A 192 6.82 -19.18 1.92
N ASP A 193 6.63 -20.51 1.98
CA ASP A 193 5.36 -21.10 2.42
C ASP A 193 5.27 -21.19 3.96
N HIS A 194 6.40 -21.01 4.66
CA HIS A 194 6.48 -21.07 6.12
C HIS A 194 7.01 -19.79 6.76
N VAL A 195 6.87 -18.65 6.09
CA VAL A 195 7.26 -17.34 6.60
C VAL A 195 6.08 -16.36 6.55
N ALA A 196 6.07 -15.39 7.43
CA ALA A 196 5.18 -14.24 7.44
C ALA A 196 5.96 -12.99 7.83
N VAL A 197 5.43 -11.80 7.55
CA VAL A 197 6.05 -10.54 7.96
C VAL A 197 5.11 -9.80 8.90
N ALA A 198 5.60 -9.40 10.07
CA ALA A 198 4.86 -8.54 10.99
C ALA A 198 4.98 -7.07 10.57
N MET A 199 3.88 -6.35 10.61
CA MET A 199 3.87 -4.91 10.39
C MET A 199 2.85 -4.28 11.34
N ALA A 200 3.33 -3.63 12.38
CA ALA A 200 2.45 -2.93 13.31
C ALA A 200 1.75 -1.74 12.62
N LYS A 201 0.47 -1.61 12.86
CA LYS A 201 -0.32 -0.44 12.47
C LYS A 201 -0.40 0.55 13.62
N TYR A 202 -0.30 1.80 13.28
CA TYR A 202 -0.55 2.91 14.18
C TYR A 202 -1.82 3.63 13.72
N VAL A 203 -2.76 3.84 14.61
CA VAL A 203 -4.00 4.57 14.28
C VAL A 203 -3.78 6.06 14.51
N GLY A 204 -3.58 6.81 13.44
CA GLY A 204 -3.35 8.26 13.50
C GLY A 204 -2.88 8.86 12.17
N ASP A 205 -2.55 10.14 12.20
CA ASP A 205 -2.17 10.89 10.99
C ASP A 205 -0.71 10.62 10.51
N CYS A 206 0.02 9.75 11.18
CA CYS A 206 1.33 9.31 10.70
C CYS A 206 1.18 8.27 9.57
N ARG A 207 2.00 8.36 8.55
CA ARG A 207 2.04 7.39 7.44
C ARG A 207 2.33 5.95 7.87
N LEU A 208 2.85 5.75 9.07
CA LEU A 208 3.03 4.42 9.68
C LEU A 208 1.72 3.60 9.70
N THR A 209 0.57 4.25 9.80
CA THR A 209 -0.75 3.62 9.67
C THR A 209 -0.87 2.78 8.41
N HIS A 210 -0.22 3.19 7.32
CA HIS A 210 -0.35 2.57 6.01
C HIS A 210 0.85 1.71 5.58
N TYR A 211 1.79 1.45 6.48
CA TYR A 211 2.96 0.61 6.14
C TYR A 211 2.57 -0.83 5.78
N GLY A 212 1.51 -1.36 6.40
CA GLY A 212 0.96 -2.68 6.05
C GLY A 212 0.49 -2.74 4.59
N ALA A 213 -0.26 -1.72 4.14
CA ALA A 213 -0.73 -1.61 2.76
C ALA A 213 0.44 -1.47 1.76
N LEU A 214 1.43 -0.64 2.10
CA LEU A 214 2.63 -0.47 1.28
C LEU A 214 3.45 -1.75 1.22
N LEU A 215 3.58 -2.46 2.34
CA LEU A 215 4.25 -3.77 2.39
C LEU A 215 3.52 -4.79 1.52
N ARG A 216 2.18 -4.87 1.58
CA ARG A 216 1.40 -5.79 0.73
C ARG A 216 1.65 -5.53 -0.74
N LYS A 217 1.55 -4.28 -1.16
CA LYS A 217 1.86 -3.89 -2.54
C LYS A 217 3.30 -4.28 -2.93
N ALA A 218 4.27 -3.99 -2.07
CA ALA A 218 5.68 -4.29 -2.33
C ALA A 218 5.94 -5.81 -2.42
N LEU A 219 5.28 -6.61 -1.59
CA LEU A 219 5.37 -8.08 -1.65
C LEU A 219 4.76 -8.62 -2.95
N ASP A 220 3.61 -8.11 -3.38
CA ASP A 220 2.96 -8.51 -4.63
C ASP A 220 3.83 -8.17 -5.84
N ASP A 221 4.35 -6.94 -5.90
CA ASP A 221 5.21 -6.46 -6.98
C ASP A 221 6.57 -7.20 -7.01
N ALA A 222 7.04 -7.67 -5.86
CA ALA A 222 8.31 -8.40 -5.75
C ALA A 222 8.18 -9.93 -5.97
N GLY A 223 6.97 -10.44 -6.19
CA GLY A 223 6.69 -11.87 -6.42
C GLY A 223 6.52 -12.69 -5.14
N PHE A 224 6.22 -12.06 -4.01
CA PHE A 224 5.97 -12.70 -2.70
C PHE A 224 4.50 -12.64 -2.28
N ALA A 225 3.58 -12.73 -3.25
CA ALA A 225 2.13 -12.62 -2.99
C ALA A 225 1.61 -13.65 -1.98
N GLN A 226 2.25 -14.84 -1.89
CA GLN A 226 1.90 -15.92 -0.95
C GLN A 226 2.30 -15.66 0.51
N VAL A 227 3.12 -14.64 0.77
CA VAL A 227 3.58 -14.32 2.12
C VAL A 227 2.53 -13.48 2.85
N PRO A 228 1.92 -13.98 3.94
CA PRO A 228 0.95 -13.20 4.71
C PRO A 228 1.63 -12.13 5.54
N ILE A 229 0.87 -11.07 5.83
CA ILE A 229 1.28 -10.01 6.75
C ILE A 229 0.50 -10.17 8.05
N LEU A 230 1.20 -10.17 9.18
CA LEU A 230 0.61 -10.11 10.51
C LEU A 230 0.57 -8.65 10.98
N THR A 231 -0.63 -8.10 11.15
CA THR A 231 -0.81 -6.77 11.74
C THR A 231 -1.55 -6.89 13.07
N ASN A 232 -1.70 -5.79 13.77
CA ASN A 232 -2.56 -5.68 14.95
C ASN A 232 -4.02 -5.28 14.61
N ASP A 233 -4.42 -5.47 13.34
CA ASP A 233 -5.77 -5.21 12.84
C ASP A 233 -6.26 -6.44 12.06
N ASP A 234 -7.39 -6.99 12.48
CA ASP A 234 -8.02 -8.19 11.92
C ASP A 234 -8.61 -8.00 10.52
N LYS A 235 -8.87 -6.77 10.10
CA LYS A 235 -9.39 -6.50 8.75
C LYS A 235 -8.43 -6.88 7.64
N ASP A 236 -7.16 -6.68 7.86
CA ASP A 236 -6.20 -6.64 6.77
C ASP A 236 -5.42 -7.93 6.61
N SER A 237 -5.09 -8.62 7.67
CA SER A 237 -4.03 -9.60 7.59
C SER A 237 -4.33 -10.95 8.21
N HIS A 238 -5.38 -11.06 9.00
CA HIS A 238 -5.74 -12.33 9.63
C HIS A 238 -7.25 -12.50 9.75
N ASP A 239 -7.72 -13.74 9.72
CA ASP A 239 -9.14 -14.07 9.77
C ASP A 239 -9.70 -14.13 11.18
N GLN A 240 -8.86 -14.04 12.18
CA GLN A 240 -9.29 -14.15 13.57
C GLN A 240 -8.37 -13.35 14.49
N HIS A 241 -8.93 -12.72 15.51
CA HIS A 241 -8.18 -12.20 16.63
C HIS A 241 -7.30 -13.28 17.23
N PRO A 242 -6.09 -12.92 17.62
CA PRO A 242 -5.18 -13.84 18.32
C PRO A 242 -5.79 -14.35 19.63
#